data_940c57fd5f61b0b1815713b34a60e491
#
_entry.id   940c57fd5f61b0b1815713b34a60e491
#
_cell.length_a   1.000
_cell.length_b   1.000
_cell.length_c   1.000
_cell.angle_alpha   90.00
_cell.angle_beta   90.00
_cell.angle_gamma   90.00
#
_symmetry.space_group_name_H-M   'P 1'
#
loop_
_entity.id
_entity.type
_entity.pdbx_description
1 polymer ?
#
loop_
_entity_poly.entity_id
_entity_poly.type
_entity_poly.pdbx_seq_one_letter_code
_entity_poly.pdbx_strand_id
1 'polypeptide(L)'
;MYKRKGKILEITILEISKERSKIIFDNNGKKLETSILDGNCKLQWKVDWAMRWYALDIDFEMYGKDLIESAILSSRIVKLIGKTNPSGFAYELFLDEKGEKISKSKGNGITIDQWLEYASPESLSLY
;
A
#
# COMPACT_ATOMS: atom_id res chain seq x y z
N MET A 1 -5.44 -11.73 -1.63
CA MET A 1 -6.44 -11.28 -0.62
C MET A 1 -7.72 -10.93 -1.35
N TYR A 2 -8.81 -11.59 -1.03
CA TYR A 2 -10.12 -11.40 -1.67
C TYR A 2 -11.05 -10.61 -0.73
N LYS A 3 -11.76 -9.60 -1.26
CA LYS A 3 -12.66 -8.77 -0.48
C LYS A 3 -14.12 -9.01 -0.89
N ARG A 4 -14.94 -9.53 0.01
CA ARG A 4 -16.37 -9.67 -0.19
C ARG A 4 -17.13 -8.88 0.89
N LYS A 5 -18.06 -7.98 0.49
CA LYS A 5 -18.87 -7.15 1.40
C LYS A 5 -18.05 -6.42 2.49
N GLY A 6 -16.90 -5.83 2.13
CA GLY A 6 -16.06 -5.09 3.08
C GLY A 6 -15.19 -5.95 4.00
N LYS A 7 -15.36 -7.27 4.03
CA LYS A 7 -14.55 -8.18 4.87
C LYS A 7 -13.36 -8.71 4.08
N ILE A 8 -12.17 -8.64 4.67
CA ILE A 8 -10.95 -9.25 4.12
C ILE A 8 -10.96 -10.71 4.54
N LEU A 9 -10.84 -11.61 3.56
CA LEU A 9 -10.75 -13.06 3.80
C LEU A 9 -9.34 -13.52 3.47
N GLU A 10 -8.76 -14.35 4.32
CA GLU A 10 -7.58 -15.13 3.97
C GLU A 10 -8.03 -16.27 3.08
N ILE A 11 -7.40 -16.37 1.92
CA ILE A 11 -7.67 -17.39 0.92
C ILE A 11 -6.37 -18.03 0.48
N THR A 12 -6.40 -19.30 0.13
CA THR A 12 -5.29 -19.99 -0.51
C THR A 12 -5.53 -20.04 -2.02
N ILE A 13 -4.66 -19.40 -2.80
CA ILE A 13 -4.72 -19.49 -4.27
C ILE A 13 -4.24 -20.87 -4.69
N LEU A 14 -5.07 -21.59 -5.41
CA LEU A 14 -4.80 -22.94 -5.90
C LEU A 14 -4.26 -22.91 -7.32
N GLU A 15 -4.82 -22.03 -8.18
CA GLU A 15 -4.45 -21.96 -9.60
C GLU A 15 -4.66 -20.53 -10.13
N ILE A 16 -3.79 -20.12 -11.04
CA ILE A 16 -3.93 -18.87 -11.81
C ILE A 16 -3.96 -19.23 -13.29
N SER A 17 -5.10 -19.06 -13.94
CA SER A 17 -5.23 -19.21 -15.38
C SER A 17 -5.08 -17.86 -16.08
N LYS A 18 -3.90 -17.64 -16.70
CA LYS A 18 -3.63 -16.43 -17.48
C LYS A 18 -4.53 -16.32 -18.70
N GLU A 19 -4.72 -17.44 -19.42
CA GLU A 19 -5.51 -17.50 -20.65
C GLU A 19 -6.98 -17.13 -20.41
N ARG A 20 -7.56 -17.56 -19.30
CA ARG A 20 -8.95 -17.30 -18.94
C ARG A 20 -9.13 -16.08 -18.05
N SER A 21 -8.03 -15.41 -17.66
CA SER A 21 -8.05 -14.28 -16.72
C SER A 21 -8.83 -14.62 -15.44
N LYS A 22 -8.59 -15.79 -14.88
CA LYS A 22 -9.28 -16.31 -13.69
C LYS A 22 -8.32 -16.85 -12.65
N ILE A 23 -8.75 -16.78 -11.40
CA ILE A 23 -8.11 -17.46 -10.28
C ILE A 23 -9.05 -18.48 -9.67
N ILE A 24 -8.48 -19.58 -9.22
CA ILE A 24 -9.14 -20.60 -8.44
C ILE A 24 -8.52 -20.57 -7.04
N PHE A 25 -9.34 -20.52 -6.02
CA PHE A 25 -8.89 -20.41 -4.64
C PHE A 25 -9.74 -21.24 -3.69
N ASP A 26 -9.13 -21.64 -2.59
CA ASP A 26 -9.83 -22.24 -1.46
C ASP A 26 -10.31 -21.15 -0.49
N ASN A 27 -11.55 -21.25 -0.09
CA ASN A 27 -12.15 -20.44 0.94
C ASN A 27 -12.83 -21.37 1.97
N ASN A 28 -12.11 -21.68 3.03
CA ASN A 28 -12.55 -22.57 4.10
C ASN A 28 -13.01 -23.96 3.59
N GLY A 29 -12.17 -24.61 2.78
CA GLY A 29 -12.43 -25.93 2.21
C GLY A 29 -13.38 -25.92 1.00
N LYS A 30 -13.81 -24.74 0.54
CA LYS A 30 -14.65 -24.60 -0.64
C LYS A 30 -13.86 -24.01 -1.81
N LYS A 31 -13.67 -24.79 -2.86
CA LYS A 31 -13.04 -24.33 -4.10
C LYS A 31 -13.94 -23.38 -4.84
N LEU A 32 -13.45 -22.16 -5.10
CA LEU A 32 -14.16 -21.09 -5.81
C LEU A 32 -13.33 -20.60 -6.99
N GLU A 33 -14.00 -20.10 -8.01
CA GLU A 33 -13.38 -19.47 -9.19
C GLU A 33 -13.90 -18.04 -9.34
N THR A 34 -13.03 -17.10 -9.69
CA THR A 34 -13.43 -15.73 -10.02
C THR A 34 -12.55 -15.13 -11.13
N SER A 35 -13.12 -14.20 -11.90
CA SER A 35 -12.35 -13.37 -12.82
C SER A 35 -11.40 -12.44 -12.06
N ILE A 36 -10.22 -12.19 -12.61
CA ILE A 36 -9.29 -11.17 -12.12
C ILE A 36 -9.57 -9.79 -12.70
N LEU A 37 -10.47 -9.69 -13.69
CA LEU A 37 -10.87 -8.47 -14.37
C LEU A 37 -12.00 -7.75 -13.63
N ASP A 38 -12.29 -6.54 -14.08
CA ASP A 38 -13.47 -5.74 -13.65
C ASP A 38 -13.53 -5.51 -12.12
N GLY A 39 -12.38 -5.38 -11.48
CA GLY A 39 -12.31 -5.09 -10.05
C GLY A 39 -12.68 -6.26 -9.12
N ASN A 40 -12.86 -7.46 -9.66
CA ASN A 40 -13.20 -8.65 -8.88
C ASN A 40 -12.07 -9.12 -7.96
N CYS A 41 -10.83 -8.75 -8.24
CA CYS A 41 -9.65 -9.07 -7.44
C CYS A 41 -8.90 -7.82 -7.05
N LYS A 42 -8.24 -7.87 -5.90
CA LYS A 42 -7.32 -6.84 -5.44
C LYS A 42 -5.92 -7.43 -5.34
N LEU A 43 -4.95 -6.71 -5.88
CA LEU A 43 -3.55 -7.05 -5.73
C LEU A 43 -3.10 -6.92 -4.26
N GLN A 44 -2.09 -7.67 -3.87
CA GLN A 44 -1.38 -7.41 -2.63
C GLN A 44 -0.71 -6.04 -2.69
N TRP A 45 -0.59 -5.38 -1.53
CA TRP A 45 -0.08 -4.01 -1.40
C TRP A 45 1.19 -3.72 -2.23
N LYS A 46 2.21 -4.57 -2.12
CA LYS A 46 3.50 -4.34 -2.78
C LYS A 46 3.41 -4.46 -4.31
N VAL A 47 2.55 -5.34 -4.80
CA VAL A 47 2.24 -5.49 -6.25
C VAL A 47 1.39 -4.33 -6.74
N ASP A 48 0.39 -3.91 -5.95
CA ASP A 48 -0.46 -2.76 -6.24
C ASP A 48 0.36 -1.46 -6.32
N TRP A 49 1.33 -1.29 -5.44
CA TRP A 49 2.23 -0.14 -5.44
C TRP A 49 3.11 -0.11 -6.69
N ALA A 50 3.73 -1.22 -7.05
CA ALA A 50 4.49 -1.36 -8.29
C ALA A 50 3.64 -1.11 -9.54
N MET A 51 2.41 -1.64 -9.56
CA MET A 51 1.46 -1.39 -10.65
C MET A 51 1.12 0.10 -10.80
N ARG A 52 0.95 0.82 -9.69
CA ARG A 52 0.69 2.27 -9.72
C ARG A 52 1.88 3.04 -10.28
N TRP A 53 3.10 2.71 -9.86
CA TRP A 53 4.31 3.29 -10.43
C TRP A 53 4.38 3.09 -11.94
N TYR A 54 4.03 1.88 -12.38
CA TYR A 54 3.98 1.55 -13.80
C TYR A 54 2.90 2.34 -14.55
N ALA A 55 1.66 2.31 -14.05
CA ALA A 55 0.50 2.86 -14.75
C ALA A 55 0.47 4.38 -14.77
N LEU A 56 0.98 5.04 -13.74
CA LEU A 56 0.98 6.49 -13.58
C LEU A 56 2.31 7.15 -13.97
N ASP A 57 3.28 6.36 -14.42
CA ASP A 57 4.62 6.83 -14.84
C ASP A 57 5.32 7.65 -13.75
N ILE A 58 5.36 7.11 -12.54
CA ILE A 58 5.89 7.81 -11.38
C ILE A 58 7.43 7.88 -11.46
N ASP A 59 7.98 9.09 -11.44
CA ASP A 59 9.42 9.36 -11.43
C ASP A 59 10.01 9.44 -10.02
N PHE A 60 9.21 9.89 -9.05
CA PHE A 60 9.65 10.11 -7.69
C PHE A 60 8.60 9.72 -6.66
N GLU A 61 9.02 9.03 -5.60
CA GLU A 61 8.15 8.57 -4.51
C GLU A 61 8.82 8.79 -3.16
N MET A 62 8.09 9.39 -2.21
CA MET A 62 8.52 9.50 -0.82
C MET A 62 7.69 8.57 0.07
N TYR A 63 8.34 7.93 1.04
CA TYR A 63 7.64 7.00 1.94
C TYR A 63 8.28 6.98 3.32
N GLY A 64 7.48 6.67 4.34
CA GLY A 64 7.98 6.50 5.69
C GLY A 64 8.96 5.31 5.78
N LYS A 65 9.93 5.38 6.67
CA LYS A 65 10.96 4.34 6.84
C LYS A 65 10.38 2.94 7.12
N ASP A 66 9.17 2.85 7.63
CA ASP A 66 8.45 1.60 7.86
C ASP A 66 8.04 0.89 6.54
N LEU A 67 8.12 1.57 5.41
CA LEU A 67 7.81 1.03 4.08
C LEU A 67 9.04 0.67 3.24
N ILE A 68 10.26 0.82 3.77
CA ILE A 68 11.51 0.57 3.01
C ILE A 68 11.52 -0.83 2.37
N GLU A 69 11.22 -1.88 3.13
CA GLU A 69 11.19 -3.24 2.59
C GLU A 69 10.11 -3.42 1.51
N SER A 70 8.97 -2.75 1.70
CA SER A 70 7.90 -2.76 0.70
C SER A 70 8.32 -2.03 -0.58
N ALA A 71 9.01 -0.90 -0.48
CA ALA A 71 9.54 -0.16 -1.62
C ALA A 71 10.59 -0.97 -2.38
N ILE A 72 11.51 -1.66 -1.68
CA ILE A 72 12.51 -2.55 -2.29
C ILE A 72 11.82 -3.67 -3.10
N LEU A 73 10.81 -4.32 -2.52
CA LEU A 73 10.09 -5.39 -3.23
C LEU A 73 9.28 -4.85 -4.40
N SER A 74 8.58 -3.72 -4.24
CA SER A 74 7.84 -3.05 -5.32
C SER A 74 8.78 -2.63 -6.47
N SER A 75 10.00 -2.17 -6.14
CA SER A 75 11.04 -1.85 -7.15
C SER A 75 11.49 -3.07 -7.95
N ARG A 76 11.57 -4.24 -7.32
CA ARG A 76 11.86 -5.50 -8.04
C ARG A 76 10.69 -5.88 -8.95
N ILE A 77 9.47 -5.72 -8.47
CA ILE A 77 8.26 -6.06 -9.25
C ILE A 77 8.12 -5.14 -10.47
N VAL A 78 8.30 -3.83 -10.31
CA VAL A 78 8.17 -2.89 -11.45
C VAL A 78 9.22 -3.16 -12.52
N LYS A 79 10.44 -3.56 -12.13
CA LYS A 79 11.49 -3.99 -13.09
C LYS A 79 11.10 -5.26 -13.85
N LEU A 80 10.48 -6.23 -13.18
CA LEU A 80 10.00 -7.46 -13.83
C LEU A 80 8.92 -7.20 -14.89
N ILE A 81 8.12 -6.15 -14.72
CA ILE A 81 7.11 -5.75 -15.71
C ILE A 81 7.65 -4.74 -16.75
N GLY A 82 8.97 -4.56 -16.79
CA GLY A 82 9.65 -3.84 -17.87
C GLY A 82 9.78 -2.34 -17.68
N LYS A 83 9.67 -1.81 -16.44
CA LYS A 83 9.83 -0.38 -16.16
C LYS A 83 10.89 -0.10 -15.09
N THR A 84 11.48 1.07 -15.13
CA THR A 84 12.39 1.55 -14.08
C THR A 84 11.59 1.95 -12.84
N ASN A 85 12.10 1.65 -11.66
CA ASN A 85 11.48 2.12 -10.43
C ASN A 85 11.71 3.63 -10.25
N PRO A 86 10.79 4.34 -9.59
CA PRO A 86 10.96 5.75 -9.28
C PRO A 86 12.20 5.97 -8.38
N SER A 87 12.81 7.13 -8.51
CA SER A 87 13.73 7.65 -7.49
C SER A 87 12.94 8.00 -6.23
N GLY A 88 13.56 7.96 -5.08
CA GLY A 88 12.83 8.30 -3.86
C GLY A 88 13.69 8.19 -2.62
N PHE A 89 13.13 8.65 -1.51
CA PHE A 89 13.78 8.50 -0.21
C PHE A 89 12.76 8.16 0.89
N ALA A 90 13.27 7.52 1.93
CA ALA A 90 12.51 7.26 3.14
C ALA A 90 12.71 8.42 4.13
N TYR A 91 11.60 8.95 4.64
CA TYR A 91 11.62 9.93 5.73
C TYR A 91 11.34 9.27 7.08
N GLU A 92 11.77 9.95 8.14
CA GLU A 92 11.54 9.52 9.51
C GLU A 92 10.05 9.61 9.87
N LEU A 93 9.64 8.75 10.79
CA LEU A 93 8.27 8.78 11.31
C LEU A 93 8.16 9.81 12.42
N PHE A 94 7.03 10.50 12.47
CA PHE A 94 6.68 11.33 13.59
C PHE A 94 6.40 10.46 14.81
N LEU A 95 7.03 10.84 15.91
CA LEU A 95 6.88 10.16 17.20
C LEU A 95 6.17 11.08 18.18
N ASP A 96 5.44 10.48 19.10
CA ASP A 96 4.87 11.19 20.24
C ASP A 96 5.92 11.45 21.34
N GLU A 97 5.51 12.09 22.44
CA GLU A 97 6.37 12.41 23.59
C GLU A 97 7.05 11.18 24.22
N LYS A 98 6.48 9.99 23.98
CA LYS A 98 7.01 8.71 24.49
C LYS A 98 7.90 8.01 23.49
N GLY A 99 8.14 8.62 22.32
CA GLY A 99 8.88 8.00 21.22
C GLY A 99 8.09 6.92 20.46
N GLU A 100 6.75 6.87 20.60
CA GLU A 100 5.90 5.96 19.86
C GLU A 100 5.40 6.58 18.56
N LYS A 101 5.24 5.76 17.53
CA LYS A 101 4.68 6.19 16.25
C LYS A 101 3.30 6.81 16.41
N ILE A 102 3.14 8.03 15.92
CA ILE A 102 1.84 8.71 15.86
C ILE A 102 0.90 7.94 14.94
N SER A 103 -0.31 7.66 15.41
CA SER A 103 -1.33 7.01 14.60
C SER A 103 -2.74 7.48 14.97
N LYS A 104 -3.60 7.59 13.94
CA LYS A 104 -5.01 7.98 14.13
C LYS A 104 -5.76 7.03 15.07
N SER A 105 -5.46 5.73 15.03
CA SER A 105 -6.12 4.74 15.88
C SER A 105 -5.72 4.83 17.35
N LYS A 106 -4.50 5.31 17.64
CA LYS A 106 -4.03 5.57 19.02
C LYS A 106 -4.49 6.93 19.53
N GLY A 107 -4.80 7.88 18.65
CA GLY A 107 -5.17 9.24 19.03
C GLY A 107 -4.02 10.03 19.70
N ASN A 108 -2.77 9.63 19.46
CA ASN A 108 -1.58 10.20 20.09
C ASN A 108 -0.89 11.26 19.22
N GLY A 109 -1.58 11.79 18.22
CA GLY A 109 -1.08 12.86 17.36
C GLY A 109 -1.82 14.17 17.58
N ILE A 110 -1.16 15.28 17.23
CA ILE A 110 -1.75 16.61 17.20
C ILE A 110 -2.47 16.77 15.87
N THR A 111 -3.69 17.31 15.86
CA THR A 111 -4.40 17.67 14.64
C THR A 111 -3.86 18.97 14.05
N ILE A 112 -4.13 19.22 12.78
CA ILE A 112 -3.76 20.49 12.14
C ILE A 112 -4.40 21.67 12.87
N ASP A 113 -5.67 21.57 13.27
CA ASP A 113 -6.37 22.62 14.00
C ASP A 113 -5.70 22.92 15.34
N GLN A 114 -5.33 21.88 16.09
CA GLN A 114 -4.57 22.03 17.35
C GLN A 114 -3.19 22.64 17.13
N TRP A 115 -2.50 22.29 16.04
CA TRP A 115 -1.22 22.91 15.70
C TRP A 115 -1.37 24.41 15.44
N LEU A 116 -2.39 24.80 14.68
CA LEU A 116 -2.65 26.19 14.29
C LEU A 116 -3.10 27.09 15.46
N GLU A 117 -3.46 26.52 16.60
CA GLU A 117 -3.69 27.29 17.84
C GLU A 117 -2.38 27.89 18.40
N TYR A 118 -1.24 27.26 18.13
CA TYR A 118 0.06 27.63 18.74
C TYR A 118 1.12 28.05 17.72
N ALA A 119 0.97 27.70 16.45
CA ALA A 119 1.97 27.91 15.42
C ALA A 119 1.35 28.33 14.08
N SER A 120 2.12 29.03 13.26
CA SER A 120 1.64 29.51 11.96
C SER A 120 1.54 28.38 10.91
N PRO A 121 0.72 28.55 9.86
CA PRO A 121 0.65 27.59 8.76
C PRO A 121 1.99 27.33 8.08
N GLU A 122 2.86 28.35 8.00
CA GLU A 122 4.19 28.24 7.39
C GLU A 122 5.07 27.25 8.16
N SER A 123 4.89 27.13 9.48
CA SER A 123 5.63 26.18 10.29
C SER A 123 5.36 24.72 9.91
N LEU A 124 4.14 24.40 9.42
CA LEU A 124 3.81 23.09 8.89
C LEU A 124 4.50 22.81 7.54
N SER A 125 4.79 23.86 6.77
CA SER A 125 5.45 23.72 5.46
C SER A 125 6.95 23.47 5.58
N LEU A 126 7.53 23.81 6.73
CA LEU A 126 8.95 23.56 7.03
C LEU A 126 9.21 22.16 7.59
N TYR A 127 8.18 21.47 8.01
CA TYR A 127 8.27 20.19 8.66
C TYR A 127 8.06 19.06 7.63
#